data_ecef5f5c1d1065c1d6997e549ca8afba
#
_entry.id   ecef5f5c1d1065c1d6997e549ca8afba
#
_cell.length_a   1.000
_cell.length_b   1.000
_cell.length_c   1.000
_cell.angle_alpha   90.00
_cell.angle_beta   90.00
_cell.angle_gamma   90.00
#
_symmetry.space_group_name_H-M   'P 1'
#
loop_
_entity.id
_entity.type
_entity.pdbx_description
1 polymer ?
#
loop_
_entity_poly.entity_id
_entity_poly.type
_entity_poly.pdbx_seq_one_letter_code
_entity_poly.pdbx_strand_id
1 'polypeptide(L)'
;WTVPECDGRITSGWFWGTQKCTPKTVAQLANMYFDSVGHNATMLLNVPPNNKGTVDQPILNRIREFGQNVEESFRTNLAKAEGTTIVASNVRGNDAAFKPGNVVDGNDATYWTTNDGTTSGSLTIKWNTAKKFDVVSIEEAIQKGQHINSYKVEYKASDDAQWQTLKSGVTVGAKRLVRTAP
;
A
#
# COMPACT_ATOMS: atom_id res chain seq x y z
N TRP A 1 -19.50 1.81 -1.96
CA TRP A 1 -18.25 1.03 -1.99
C TRP A 1 -18.18 0.05 -0.81
N THR A 2 -17.80 -1.20 -1.06
CA THR A 2 -17.68 -2.27 -0.05
C THR A 2 -16.24 -2.77 -0.07
N VAL A 3 -15.63 -2.98 1.10
CA VAL A 3 -14.28 -3.55 1.18
C VAL A 3 -14.34 -5.03 0.77
N PRO A 4 -13.64 -5.45 -0.30
CA PRO A 4 -13.53 -6.86 -0.61
C PRO A 4 -12.63 -7.57 0.40
N GLU A 5 -12.82 -8.87 0.57
CA GLU A 5 -12.05 -9.72 1.45
C GLU A 5 -11.34 -10.81 0.65
N CYS A 6 -10.06 -11.00 0.93
CA CYS A 6 -9.24 -12.07 0.37
C CYS A 6 -8.93 -13.09 1.45
N ASP A 7 -9.49 -14.28 1.30
CA ASP A 7 -9.30 -15.38 2.22
C ASP A 7 -8.05 -16.20 1.86
N GLY A 8 -7.20 -16.46 2.83
CA GLY A 8 -5.94 -17.15 2.65
C GLY A 8 -5.55 -18.03 3.84
N ARG A 9 -4.60 -18.93 3.63
CA ARG A 9 -4.13 -19.88 4.64
C ARG A 9 -2.68 -19.62 4.98
N ILE A 10 -2.32 -19.67 6.27
CA ILE A 10 -0.92 -19.62 6.69
C ILE A 10 -0.19 -20.93 6.43
N THR A 11 -0.92 -22.07 6.41
CA THR A 11 -0.39 -23.41 6.14
C THR A 11 -0.85 -23.95 4.78
N SER A 12 -0.42 -25.15 4.40
CA SER A 12 -0.85 -25.83 3.18
C SER A 12 -2.35 -26.24 3.21
N GLY A 13 -2.92 -26.48 4.39
CA GLY A 13 -4.31 -26.87 4.60
C GLY A 13 -5.12 -25.82 5.36
N TRP A 14 -6.46 -25.95 5.35
CA TRP A 14 -7.39 -25.12 6.13
C TRP A 14 -7.46 -25.58 7.59
N PHE A 15 -7.27 -26.88 7.83
CA PHE A 15 -7.41 -27.51 9.14
C PHE A 15 -6.11 -28.13 9.60
N TRP A 16 -5.93 -28.19 10.91
CA TRP A 16 -4.82 -28.87 11.54
C TRP A 16 -4.94 -30.40 11.36
N GLY A 17 -3.81 -31.08 11.15
CA GLY A 17 -3.75 -32.54 11.10
C GLY A 17 -4.16 -33.18 9.76
N THR A 18 -4.72 -32.43 8.82
CA THR A 18 -5.12 -32.97 7.50
C THR A 18 -3.96 -33.07 6.51
N GLN A 19 -2.90 -32.27 6.74
CA GLN A 19 -1.67 -32.22 5.95
C GLN A 19 -0.52 -31.76 6.87
N LYS A 20 0.73 -31.84 6.36
CA LYS A 20 1.87 -31.27 7.08
C LYS A 20 1.64 -29.78 7.33
N CYS A 21 1.39 -29.41 8.60
CA CYS A 21 1.12 -28.02 9.01
C CYS A 21 2.38 -27.13 8.98
N THR A 22 3.10 -27.15 7.88
CA THR A 22 4.25 -26.27 7.68
C THR A 22 3.75 -24.88 7.25
N PRO A 23 4.07 -23.81 7.99
CA PRO A 23 3.65 -22.47 7.62
C PRO A 23 4.36 -22.01 6.34
N LYS A 24 3.68 -21.20 5.56
CA LYS A 24 4.27 -20.47 4.42
C LYS A 24 5.47 -19.65 4.88
N THR A 25 6.36 -19.34 3.96
CA THR A 25 7.49 -18.43 4.23
C THR A 25 6.98 -17.00 4.42
N VAL A 26 7.77 -16.14 5.07
CA VAL A 26 7.46 -14.70 5.20
C VAL A 26 7.26 -14.08 3.83
N ALA A 27 8.10 -14.40 2.84
CA ALA A 27 7.97 -13.89 1.47
C ALA A 27 6.63 -14.29 0.81
N GLN A 28 6.16 -15.54 1.02
CA GLN A 28 4.85 -15.96 0.51
C GLN A 28 3.70 -15.19 1.18
N LEU A 29 3.77 -14.97 2.50
CA LEU A 29 2.77 -14.20 3.23
C LEU A 29 2.81 -12.72 2.83
N ALA A 30 4.00 -12.15 2.62
CA ALA A 30 4.16 -10.80 2.11
C ALA A 30 3.54 -10.65 0.71
N ASN A 31 3.74 -11.62 -0.20
CA ASN A 31 3.07 -11.61 -1.50
C ASN A 31 1.55 -11.63 -1.35
N MET A 32 1.00 -12.48 -0.49
CA MET A 32 -0.45 -12.49 -0.21
C MET A 32 -0.94 -11.14 0.31
N TYR A 33 -0.16 -10.47 1.17
CA TYR A 33 -0.48 -9.14 1.67
C TYR A 33 -0.52 -8.09 0.54
N PHE A 34 0.48 -8.07 -0.32
CA PHE A 34 0.53 -7.16 -1.46
C PHE A 34 -0.57 -7.44 -2.49
N ASP A 35 -0.94 -8.71 -2.69
CA ASP A 35 -2.00 -9.13 -3.62
C ASP A 35 -3.42 -8.90 -3.07
N SER A 36 -3.58 -8.76 -1.75
CA SER A 36 -4.86 -8.47 -1.09
C SER A 36 -4.94 -7.01 -0.62
N VAL A 37 -4.25 -6.66 0.46
CA VAL A 37 -4.26 -5.31 1.03
C VAL A 37 -3.75 -4.28 0.02
N GLY A 38 -2.73 -4.63 -0.75
CA GLY A 38 -2.19 -3.79 -1.83
C GLY A 38 -3.12 -3.63 -3.03
N HIS A 39 -4.28 -4.32 -3.03
CA HIS A 39 -5.31 -4.27 -4.09
C HIS A 39 -6.71 -4.01 -3.51
N ASN A 40 -6.82 -3.22 -2.47
CA ASN A 40 -8.07 -2.77 -1.85
C ASN A 40 -8.82 -3.83 -1.02
N ALA A 41 -8.25 -4.99 -0.73
CA ALA A 41 -8.93 -6.04 0.02
C ALA A 41 -8.45 -6.13 1.45
N THR A 42 -9.32 -6.59 2.35
CA THR A 42 -8.90 -7.09 3.66
C THR A 42 -8.27 -8.47 3.50
N MET A 43 -7.11 -8.69 4.09
CA MET A 43 -6.51 -10.03 4.15
C MET A 43 -7.04 -10.78 5.36
N LEU A 44 -7.87 -11.80 5.11
CA LEU A 44 -8.30 -12.77 6.12
C LEU A 44 -7.36 -13.97 6.09
N LEU A 45 -6.52 -14.09 7.13
CA LEU A 45 -5.52 -15.17 7.21
C LEU A 45 -5.99 -16.27 8.14
N ASN A 46 -6.35 -17.44 7.59
CA ASN A 46 -6.69 -18.61 8.38
C ASN A 46 -5.48 -19.17 9.12
N VAL A 47 -5.65 -19.34 10.43
CA VAL A 47 -4.66 -19.90 11.36
C VAL A 47 -5.30 -21.11 12.06
N PRO A 48 -4.99 -22.35 11.65
CA PRO A 48 -5.67 -23.52 12.19
C PRO A 48 -5.25 -23.81 13.64
N PRO A 49 -6.20 -23.92 14.58
CA PRO A 49 -5.94 -24.43 15.91
C PRO A 49 -5.62 -25.94 15.89
N ASN A 50 -4.78 -26.40 16.80
CA ASN A 50 -4.49 -27.81 17.00
C ASN A 50 -5.58 -28.51 17.85
N ASN A 51 -5.44 -29.81 18.11
CA ASN A 51 -6.39 -30.61 18.88
C ASN A 51 -6.49 -30.24 20.37
N LYS A 52 -5.65 -29.30 20.85
CA LYS A 52 -5.70 -28.73 22.21
C LYS A 52 -6.35 -27.36 22.24
N GLY A 53 -6.87 -26.87 21.12
CA GLY A 53 -7.44 -25.53 20.99
C GLY A 53 -6.42 -24.40 20.98
N THR A 54 -5.13 -24.71 20.79
CA THR A 54 -4.02 -23.74 20.70
C THR A 54 -3.43 -23.73 19.27
N VAL A 55 -2.55 -22.80 18.99
CA VAL A 55 -1.81 -22.74 17.71
C VAL A 55 -0.40 -23.28 17.93
N ASP A 56 0.09 -24.11 17.01
CA ASP A 56 1.43 -24.67 17.08
C ASP A 56 2.50 -23.58 17.01
N GLN A 57 3.58 -23.75 17.78
CA GLN A 57 4.64 -22.75 17.93
C GLN A 57 5.28 -22.31 16.59
N PRO A 58 5.54 -23.20 15.61
CA PRO A 58 6.06 -22.76 14.30
C PRO A 58 5.12 -21.79 13.55
N ILE A 59 3.82 -21.95 13.69
CA ILE A 59 2.81 -21.06 13.09
C ILE A 59 2.81 -19.70 13.82
N LEU A 60 2.83 -19.71 15.16
CA LEU A 60 2.91 -18.49 15.96
C LEU A 60 4.17 -17.67 15.65
N ASN A 61 5.32 -18.36 15.52
CA ASN A 61 6.57 -17.69 15.17
C ASN A 61 6.46 -17.05 13.78
N ARG A 62 5.89 -17.76 12.80
CA ARG A 62 5.73 -17.24 11.45
C ARG A 62 4.78 -16.02 11.39
N ILE A 63 3.71 -16.00 12.18
CA ILE A 63 2.82 -14.83 12.27
C ILE A 63 3.58 -13.62 12.80
N ARG A 64 4.40 -13.80 13.85
CA ARG A 64 5.22 -12.72 14.41
C ARG A 64 6.25 -12.19 13.39
N GLU A 65 6.99 -13.11 12.73
CA GLU A 65 7.96 -12.76 11.69
C GLU A 65 7.30 -12.00 10.54
N PHE A 66 6.13 -12.43 10.11
CA PHE A 66 5.35 -11.76 9.06
C PHE A 66 4.87 -10.38 9.53
N GLY A 67 4.31 -10.27 10.74
CA GLY A 67 3.89 -9.00 11.32
C GLY A 67 5.05 -7.99 11.41
N GLN A 68 6.21 -8.42 11.89
CA GLN A 68 7.42 -7.60 11.94
C GLN A 68 7.88 -7.17 10.53
N ASN A 69 7.84 -8.07 9.56
CA ASN A 69 8.19 -7.74 8.18
C ASN A 69 7.28 -6.66 7.59
N VAL A 70 5.96 -6.74 7.81
CA VAL A 70 5.01 -5.72 7.37
C VAL A 70 5.27 -4.40 8.09
N GLU A 71 5.43 -4.42 9.42
CA GLU A 71 5.71 -3.23 10.22
C GLU A 71 7.00 -2.52 9.75
N GLU A 72 8.07 -3.28 9.53
CA GLU A 72 9.34 -2.75 9.04
C GLU A 72 9.24 -2.15 7.64
N SER A 73 8.49 -2.80 6.75
CA SER A 73 8.29 -2.32 5.37
C SER A 73 7.60 -0.94 5.32
N PHE A 74 6.75 -0.62 6.29
CA PHE A 74 5.99 0.64 6.32
C PHE A 74 6.39 1.60 7.47
N ARG A 75 7.44 1.28 8.22
CA ARG A 75 7.89 2.10 9.39
C ARG A 75 8.28 3.51 8.99
N THR A 76 8.91 3.69 7.85
CA THR A 76 9.44 4.98 7.42
C THR A 76 8.71 5.48 6.18
N ASN A 77 7.93 6.55 6.35
CA ASN A 77 7.32 7.25 5.22
C ASN A 77 8.31 8.29 4.69
N LEU A 78 8.98 7.97 3.59
CA LEU A 78 9.97 8.85 2.96
C LEU A 78 9.34 10.15 2.41
N ALA A 79 8.05 10.16 2.10
CA ALA A 79 7.35 11.37 1.66
C ALA A 79 7.17 12.40 2.79
N LYS A 80 7.38 11.99 4.07
CA LYS A 80 7.41 12.87 5.26
C LYS A 80 8.83 13.26 5.68
N ALA A 81 9.86 12.82 4.97
CA ALA A 81 11.24 13.13 5.33
C ALA A 81 11.49 14.64 5.28
N GLU A 82 12.40 15.12 6.13
CA GLU A 82 12.83 16.51 6.12
C GLU A 82 13.40 16.90 4.73
N GLY A 83 13.07 18.10 4.27
CA GLY A 83 13.45 18.59 2.96
C GLY A 83 12.63 18.00 1.80
N THR A 84 11.54 17.29 2.08
CA THR A 84 10.62 16.82 1.05
C THR A 84 9.68 17.94 0.60
N THR A 85 9.52 18.09 -0.71
CA THR A 85 8.54 18.99 -1.32
C THR A 85 7.51 18.17 -2.07
N ILE A 86 6.21 18.49 -1.89
CA ILE A 86 5.11 17.86 -2.61
C ILE A 86 4.38 18.94 -3.41
N VAL A 87 4.32 18.73 -4.73
CA VAL A 87 3.70 19.67 -5.67
C VAL A 87 2.60 18.96 -6.44
N ALA A 88 1.47 19.61 -6.59
CA ALA A 88 0.37 19.15 -7.41
C ALA A 88 0.27 19.96 -8.71
N SER A 89 -0.13 19.31 -9.80
CA SER A 89 -0.39 19.97 -11.08
C SER A 89 -1.57 20.94 -11.01
N ASN A 90 -2.51 20.70 -10.10
CA ASN A 90 -3.74 21.46 -9.90
C ASN A 90 -4.26 21.25 -8.48
N VAL A 91 -4.86 22.28 -7.89
CA VAL A 91 -5.51 22.22 -6.58
C VAL A 91 -6.87 22.89 -6.70
N ARG A 92 -7.91 22.22 -6.24
CA ARG A 92 -9.31 22.71 -6.30
C ARG A 92 -9.43 24.12 -5.71
N GLY A 93 -9.84 25.07 -6.54
CA GLY A 93 -10.02 26.45 -6.13
C GLY A 93 -8.78 27.14 -5.57
N ASN A 94 -7.59 26.57 -5.70
CA ASN A 94 -6.39 26.96 -4.96
C ASN A 94 -6.61 27.00 -3.43
N ASP A 95 -7.58 26.23 -2.93
CA ASP A 95 -7.95 26.18 -1.52
C ASP A 95 -6.97 25.32 -0.71
N ALA A 96 -6.48 25.89 0.39
CA ALA A 96 -5.58 25.20 1.33
C ALA A 96 -6.19 23.93 1.94
N ALA A 97 -7.53 23.79 1.95
CA ALA A 97 -8.20 22.57 2.37
C ALA A 97 -7.87 21.36 1.49
N PHE A 98 -7.46 21.58 0.24
CA PHE A 98 -7.13 20.53 -0.75
C PHE A 98 -5.66 20.55 -1.17
N LYS A 99 -4.78 21.09 -0.34
CA LYS A 99 -3.34 21.23 -0.63
C LYS A 99 -2.64 19.88 -0.83
N PRO A 100 -1.57 19.80 -1.63
CA PRO A 100 -0.83 18.55 -1.89
C PRO A 100 -0.24 17.92 -0.62
N GLY A 101 0.08 18.70 0.41
CA GLY A 101 0.60 18.19 1.68
C GLY A 101 -0.37 17.29 2.46
N ASN A 102 -1.68 17.35 2.16
CA ASN A 102 -2.67 16.49 2.79
C ASN A 102 -2.43 14.99 2.52
N VAL A 103 -1.78 14.64 1.40
CA VAL A 103 -1.52 13.23 1.05
C VAL A 103 -0.52 12.53 1.99
N VAL A 104 0.13 13.28 2.88
CA VAL A 104 1.11 12.74 3.84
C VAL A 104 0.89 13.22 5.28
N ASP A 105 -0.19 13.92 5.58
CA ASP A 105 -0.44 14.46 6.93
C ASP A 105 -0.85 13.39 7.97
N GLY A 106 -1.32 12.22 7.48
CA GLY A 106 -1.76 11.10 8.32
C GLY A 106 -3.19 11.28 8.82
N ASN A 107 -3.99 12.12 8.15
CA ASN A 107 -5.38 12.36 8.47
C ASN A 107 -6.27 11.93 7.29
N ASP A 108 -6.98 10.84 7.42
CA ASP A 108 -7.86 10.27 6.39
C ASP A 108 -9.06 11.17 6.04
N ALA A 109 -9.34 12.19 6.85
CA ALA A 109 -10.39 13.18 6.55
C ALA A 109 -9.93 14.28 5.59
N THR A 110 -8.63 14.48 5.42
CA THR A 110 -8.02 15.44 4.50
C THR A 110 -7.55 14.74 3.24
N TYR A 111 -7.58 15.43 2.12
CA TYR A 111 -7.13 14.88 0.83
C TYR A 111 -6.72 16.00 -0.12
N TRP A 112 -5.98 15.64 -1.15
CA TRP A 112 -5.75 16.49 -2.31
C TRP A 112 -6.78 16.17 -3.40
N THR A 113 -7.25 17.20 -4.10
CA THR A 113 -8.09 17.04 -5.29
C THR A 113 -7.87 18.18 -6.29
N THR A 114 -8.16 17.90 -7.56
CA THR A 114 -8.14 18.85 -8.66
C THR A 114 -9.41 19.68 -8.73
N ASN A 115 -9.44 20.72 -9.57
CA ASN A 115 -10.67 21.44 -9.90
C ASN A 115 -11.71 20.51 -10.54
N ASP A 116 -12.98 20.85 -10.35
CA ASP A 116 -14.09 20.15 -10.97
C ASP A 116 -13.93 20.13 -12.50
N GLY A 117 -14.26 19.01 -13.12
CA GLY A 117 -14.09 18.78 -14.55
C GLY A 117 -12.66 18.46 -15.01
N THR A 118 -11.66 18.51 -14.12
CA THR A 118 -10.29 18.09 -14.44
C THR A 118 -10.21 16.55 -14.44
N THR A 119 -9.87 15.97 -15.56
CA THR A 119 -9.84 14.51 -15.74
C THR A 119 -8.45 13.88 -15.53
N SER A 120 -7.43 14.70 -15.30
CA SER A 120 -6.07 14.22 -15.00
C SER A 120 -5.39 15.15 -14.01
N GLY A 121 -4.55 14.59 -13.15
CA GLY A 121 -3.75 15.34 -12.19
C GLY A 121 -2.51 14.56 -11.79
N SER A 122 -1.50 15.26 -11.32
CA SER A 122 -0.26 14.64 -10.84
C SER A 122 0.18 15.24 -9.51
N LEU A 123 0.83 14.41 -8.72
CA LEU A 123 1.58 14.77 -7.52
C LEU A 123 3.05 14.44 -7.76
N THR A 124 3.91 15.40 -7.54
CA THR A 124 5.35 15.22 -7.59
C THR A 124 5.93 15.32 -6.19
N ILE A 125 6.63 14.27 -5.76
CA ILE A 125 7.37 14.25 -4.50
C ILE A 125 8.84 14.41 -4.84
N LYS A 126 9.48 15.45 -4.31
CA LYS A 126 10.88 15.75 -4.53
C LYS A 126 11.62 15.77 -3.19
N TRP A 127 12.76 15.11 -3.15
CA TRP A 127 13.69 15.11 -2.02
C TRP A 127 14.94 15.90 -2.36
N ASN A 128 15.52 16.58 -1.37
CA ASN A 128 16.78 17.30 -1.55
C ASN A 128 17.96 16.37 -1.89
N THR A 129 17.87 15.11 -1.49
CA THR A 129 18.84 14.05 -1.83
C THR A 129 18.10 12.82 -2.30
N ALA A 130 18.67 12.11 -3.27
CA ALA A 130 18.07 10.88 -3.80
C ALA A 130 17.75 9.88 -2.68
N LYS A 131 16.57 9.29 -2.75
CA LYS A 131 16.08 8.26 -1.81
C LYS A 131 15.89 6.93 -2.54
N LYS A 132 16.23 5.85 -1.84
CA LYS A 132 15.81 4.50 -2.26
C LYS A 132 14.50 4.16 -1.57
N PHE A 133 13.58 3.58 -2.30
CA PHE A 133 12.30 3.12 -1.78
C PHE A 133 11.89 1.81 -2.46
N ASP A 134 11.15 1.00 -1.75
CA ASP A 134 10.74 -0.33 -2.22
C ASP A 134 9.24 -0.39 -2.52
N VAL A 135 8.45 0.48 -1.89
CA VAL A 135 7.00 0.50 -2.00
C VAL A 135 6.49 1.92 -2.16
N VAL A 136 5.53 2.10 -3.07
CA VAL A 136 4.70 3.31 -3.14
C VAL A 136 3.28 2.93 -2.72
N SER A 137 2.75 3.59 -1.69
CA SER A 137 1.35 3.48 -1.28
C SER A 137 0.56 4.65 -1.85
N ILE A 138 -0.54 4.34 -2.52
CA ILE A 138 -1.47 5.31 -3.08
C ILE A 138 -2.86 4.98 -2.52
N GLU A 139 -3.58 5.99 -2.03
CA GLU A 139 -4.89 5.85 -1.43
C GLU A 139 -5.81 6.96 -1.96
N GLU A 140 -7.03 6.60 -2.37
CA GLU A 140 -8.07 7.57 -2.66
C GLU A 140 -8.79 7.96 -1.36
N ALA A 141 -9.33 9.16 -1.33
CA ALA A 141 -10.29 9.56 -0.30
C ALA A 141 -11.61 8.80 -0.50
N ILE A 142 -11.60 7.49 -0.24
CA ILE A 142 -12.64 6.52 -0.63
C ILE A 142 -14.02 6.86 -0.05
N GLN A 143 -14.07 7.61 1.05
CA GLN A 143 -15.30 8.16 1.63
C GLN A 143 -16.01 9.14 0.68
N LYS A 144 -15.33 9.63 -0.36
CA LYS A 144 -15.90 10.46 -1.44
C LYS A 144 -16.26 9.65 -2.69
N GLY A 145 -16.01 8.34 -2.68
CA GLY A 145 -16.17 7.44 -3.81
C GLY A 145 -14.85 7.13 -4.51
N GLN A 146 -14.89 6.18 -5.41
CA GLN A 146 -13.76 5.81 -6.26
C GLN A 146 -13.83 6.63 -7.55
N HIS A 147 -12.81 7.44 -7.82
CA HIS A 147 -12.77 8.37 -8.96
C HIS A 147 -11.61 8.10 -9.91
N ILE A 148 -10.55 7.44 -9.46
CA ILE A 148 -9.37 7.19 -10.28
C ILE A 148 -9.60 5.97 -11.17
N ASN A 149 -9.69 6.20 -12.49
CA ASN A 149 -9.86 5.15 -13.50
C ASN A 149 -8.52 4.54 -13.96
N SER A 150 -7.44 5.32 -13.88
CA SER A 150 -6.09 4.85 -14.19
C SER A 150 -5.05 5.68 -13.46
N TYR A 151 -3.91 5.07 -13.19
CA TYR A 151 -2.77 5.74 -12.57
C TYR A 151 -1.46 5.30 -13.22
N LYS A 152 -0.45 6.14 -13.09
CA LYS A 152 0.93 5.85 -13.45
C LYS A 152 1.85 6.36 -12.33
N VAL A 153 2.77 5.51 -11.90
CA VAL A 153 3.86 5.87 -11.00
C VAL A 153 5.13 6.01 -11.84
N GLU A 154 5.76 7.16 -11.75
CA GLU A 154 6.99 7.47 -12.45
C GLU A 154 8.04 7.96 -11.46
N TYR A 155 9.30 7.78 -11.80
CA TYR A 155 10.43 8.29 -11.03
C TYR A 155 11.51 8.86 -11.95
N LYS A 156 12.37 9.69 -11.38
CA LYS A 156 13.62 10.15 -12.01
C LYS A 156 14.72 10.27 -10.97
N ALA A 157 15.97 10.02 -11.38
CA ALA A 157 17.12 10.00 -10.47
C ALA A 157 17.66 11.41 -10.14
N SER A 158 17.41 12.39 -11.01
CA SER A 158 17.82 13.80 -10.86
C SER A 158 16.82 14.72 -11.55
N ASP A 159 16.97 16.03 -11.34
CA ASP A 159 16.08 17.02 -11.96
C ASP A 159 16.17 17.00 -13.49
N ASP A 160 17.35 16.74 -14.04
CA ASP A 160 17.60 16.71 -15.48
C ASP A 160 17.30 15.35 -16.13
N ALA A 161 17.06 14.30 -15.32
CA ALA A 161 16.77 12.97 -15.85
C ALA A 161 15.34 12.90 -16.42
N GLN A 162 15.16 12.05 -17.42
CA GLN A 162 13.84 11.75 -17.97
C GLN A 162 13.04 10.90 -16.98
N TRP A 163 11.71 11.12 -16.94
CA TRP A 163 10.78 10.31 -16.18
C TRP A 163 10.77 8.88 -16.71
N GLN A 164 10.86 7.93 -15.81
CA GLN A 164 10.77 6.50 -16.09
C GLN A 164 9.53 5.94 -15.43
N THR A 165 8.74 5.16 -16.16
CA THR A 165 7.55 4.50 -15.62
C THR A 165 7.96 3.33 -14.74
N LEU A 166 7.57 3.39 -13.48
CA LEU A 166 7.70 2.29 -12.53
C LEU A 166 6.53 1.29 -12.69
N LYS A 167 5.31 1.83 -12.71
CA LYS A 167 4.09 1.03 -12.79
C LYS A 167 2.94 1.85 -13.35
N SER A 168 2.05 1.18 -14.09
CA SER A 168 0.73 1.69 -14.46
C SER A 168 -0.35 0.72 -14.00
N GLY A 169 -1.54 1.24 -13.74
CA GLY A 169 -2.69 0.44 -13.34
C GLY A 169 -4.00 1.17 -13.63
N VAL A 170 -5.12 0.46 -13.43
CA VAL A 170 -6.44 0.99 -13.74
C VAL A 170 -7.07 1.70 -12.55
N THR A 171 -7.12 1.15 -11.38
CA THR A 171 -7.82 1.73 -10.23
C THR A 171 -6.88 1.85 -9.03
N VAL A 172 -7.11 2.84 -8.18
CA VAL A 172 -6.42 2.99 -6.90
C VAL A 172 -7.29 2.46 -5.77
N GLY A 173 -8.45 3.07 -5.53
CA GLY A 173 -9.38 2.69 -4.47
C GLY A 173 -8.84 3.00 -3.07
N ALA A 174 -9.27 2.24 -2.07
CA ALA A 174 -8.88 2.48 -0.68
C ALA A 174 -7.37 2.34 -0.44
N LYS A 175 -6.71 1.40 -1.14
CA LYS A 175 -5.25 1.21 -1.05
C LYS A 175 -4.69 0.50 -2.28
N ARG A 176 -3.64 1.09 -2.83
CA ARG A 176 -2.81 0.48 -3.86
C ARG A 176 -1.35 0.50 -3.43
N LEU A 177 -0.75 -0.68 -3.29
CA LEU A 177 0.67 -0.83 -3.01
C LEU A 177 1.41 -1.22 -4.29
N VAL A 178 2.39 -0.43 -4.66
CA VAL A 178 3.24 -0.66 -5.84
C VAL A 178 4.65 -0.97 -5.36
N ARG A 179 5.13 -2.18 -5.65
CA ARG A 179 6.52 -2.57 -5.37
C ARG A 179 7.44 -2.16 -6.51
N THR A 180 8.65 -1.73 -6.20
CA THR A 180 9.67 -1.34 -7.18
C THR A 180 10.40 -2.55 -7.78
N ALA A 181 10.43 -3.67 -7.05
CA ALA A 181 10.96 -4.96 -7.49
C ALA A 181 10.03 -6.09 -7.01
N PRO A 182 10.03 -7.25 -7.68
CA PRO A 182 9.27 -8.41 -7.25
C PRO A 182 9.80 -9.00 -5.93
#